data_e96eea4ea54c76bb81138b1aa6db5928
#
_entry.id   e96eea4ea54c76bb81138b1aa6db5928
#
_cell.length_a   1.000
_cell.length_b   1.000
_cell.length_c   1.000
_cell.angle_alpha   90.00
_cell.angle_beta   90.00
_cell.angle_gamma   90.00
#
_symmetry.space_group_name_H-M   'P 1'
#
loop_
_entity.id
_entity.type
_entity.pdbx_description
1 polymer ?
#
loop_
_entity_poly.entity_id
_entity_poly.type
_entity_poly.pdbx_seq_one_letter_code
_entity_poly.pdbx_strand_id
1 'polypeptide(L)'
;MKFETFIAWRYMTAKHRNRYINVTTIFAVGGILVGVAALLVVLSVMNGLEDEIRQRIINTTAHITIYSYRVEGIDRWKERLRVIQDYPDVIAASPFVYAKGAISGPKSADGVLIRGVVPELERKTTTVPEQIKAGEFFLGDTGMPRIVLGRFLAEQIGAGVGDTVTLFVLRRSKIPFGVGAPTSMRFVVSGIFETGLYDYDATFCYISISDGQRLFGMGNRISGFQAKVKDCYKAPSIAKRLEEYLGLPFYTIPWTEVNKTLFSWMMIEKWAMFLVLALIIVVAAFNIISTLMMIVMEKTADIGVLKAIGAKETSIVKIFLIQGFIVGVLGTSLGALLGGAIIFVQNKFHIISLPPEIYSVSSLPMHPRLLDFVVVVLFSMFLSVLSAFYPAWKAAKLKPVDAIHYG
;
A
#
# COMPACT_ATOMS: atom_id res chain seq x y z
N MET A 1 45.57 7.26 -13.08
CA MET A 1 44.54 6.25 -13.47
C MET A 1 45.24 4.90 -13.62
N LYS A 2 44.65 3.80 -13.15
CA LYS A 2 45.17 2.45 -13.41
C LYS A 2 45.02 2.16 -14.90
N PHE A 3 45.93 1.37 -15.46
CA PHE A 3 45.94 1.01 -16.90
C PHE A 3 44.57 0.50 -17.39
N GLU A 4 43.93 -0.34 -16.61
CA GLU A 4 42.64 -0.97 -16.97
C GLU A 4 41.50 0.08 -17.08
N THR A 5 41.47 1.07 -16.21
CA THR A 5 40.45 2.14 -16.26
C THR A 5 40.64 3.05 -17.45
N PHE A 6 41.91 3.35 -17.83
CA PHE A 6 42.22 4.14 -19.00
C PHE A 6 41.77 3.46 -20.29
N ILE A 7 42.07 2.17 -20.45
CA ILE A 7 41.67 1.37 -21.63
C ILE A 7 40.15 1.24 -21.70
N ALA A 8 39.48 0.91 -20.56
CA ALA A 8 38.03 0.79 -20.52
C ALA A 8 37.32 2.07 -20.98
N TRP A 9 37.77 3.24 -20.50
CA TRP A 9 37.23 4.53 -20.90
C TRP A 9 37.46 4.83 -22.37
N ARG A 10 38.69 4.56 -22.86
CA ARG A 10 39.02 4.77 -24.26
C ARG A 10 38.23 3.88 -25.22
N TYR A 11 37.97 2.65 -24.85
CA TYR A 11 37.12 1.75 -25.65
C TYR A 11 35.68 2.23 -25.74
N MET A 12 35.15 2.89 -24.74
CA MET A 12 33.80 3.45 -24.77
C MET A 12 33.69 4.78 -25.52
N THR A 13 34.76 5.62 -25.48
CA THR A 13 34.74 6.96 -26.04
C THR A 13 35.35 7.07 -27.42
N ALA A 14 36.14 6.09 -27.86
CA ALA A 14 36.72 6.07 -29.18
C ALA A 14 35.64 6.09 -30.26
N LYS A 15 35.81 6.92 -31.31
CA LYS A 15 34.95 6.85 -32.51
C LYS A 15 35.07 5.46 -33.14
N HIS A 16 34.08 4.62 -32.90
CA HIS A 16 34.03 3.30 -33.56
C HIS A 16 33.81 3.50 -35.04
N ARG A 17 34.55 2.71 -35.85
CA ARG A 17 34.40 2.64 -37.31
C ARG A 17 33.00 2.16 -37.73
N ASN A 18 32.33 1.38 -36.86
CA ASN A 18 30.96 0.91 -37.01
C ASN A 18 30.00 1.74 -36.16
N ARG A 19 29.11 2.50 -36.81
CA ARG A 19 28.05 3.32 -36.19
C ARG A 19 27.09 2.52 -35.30
N TYR A 20 26.96 1.20 -35.56
CA TYR A 20 26.10 0.28 -34.83
C TYR A 20 26.48 0.10 -33.34
N ILE A 21 27.75 0.15 -32.97
CA ILE A 21 28.21 -0.06 -31.59
C ILE A 21 27.77 1.11 -30.67
N ASN A 22 27.84 2.32 -31.19
CA ASN A 22 27.36 3.49 -30.44
C ASN A 22 25.86 3.39 -30.20
N VAL A 23 25.10 2.91 -31.19
CA VAL A 23 23.65 2.74 -31.11
C VAL A 23 23.30 1.65 -30.07
N THR A 24 23.97 0.48 -30.10
CA THR A 24 23.71 -0.60 -29.13
C THR A 24 24.08 -0.21 -27.70
N THR A 25 25.15 0.58 -27.50
CA THR A 25 25.52 1.12 -26.18
C THR A 25 24.44 2.08 -25.64
N ILE A 26 23.90 2.95 -26.51
CA ILE A 26 22.79 3.84 -26.16
C ILE A 26 21.56 3.03 -25.75
N PHE A 27 21.24 1.95 -26.47
CA PHE A 27 20.12 1.06 -26.10
C PHE A 27 20.39 0.32 -24.79
N ALA A 28 21.62 -0.10 -24.51
CA ALA A 28 21.96 -0.73 -23.22
C ALA A 28 21.78 0.23 -22.04
N VAL A 29 22.32 1.46 -22.16
CA VAL A 29 22.15 2.51 -21.15
C VAL A 29 20.68 2.93 -21.03
N GLY A 30 19.99 3.11 -22.18
CA GLY A 30 18.58 3.48 -22.24
C GLY A 30 17.65 2.44 -21.61
N GLY A 31 17.92 1.15 -21.82
CA GLY A 31 17.16 0.07 -21.19
C GLY A 31 17.26 0.09 -19.66
N ILE A 32 18.46 0.30 -19.11
CA ILE A 32 18.67 0.44 -17.66
C ILE A 32 17.99 1.72 -17.17
N LEU A 33 18.16 2.83 -17.87
CA LEU A 33 17.54 4.13 -17.53
C LEU A 33 16.02 3.99 -17.38
N VAL A 34 15.37 3.45 -18.40
CA VAL A 34 13.90 3.27 -18.40
C VAL A 34 13.48 2.28 -17.31
N GLY A 35 14.19 1.16 -17.16
CA GLY A 35 13.89 0.16 -16.12
C GLY A 35 13.98 0.74 -14.70
N VAL A 36 15.07 1.46 -14.41
CA VAL A 36 15.28 2.10 -13.10
C VAL A 36 14.27 3.21 -12.85
N ALA A 37 14.02 4.08 -13.84
CA ALA A 37 13.02 5.15 -13.71
C ALA A 37 11.62 4.58 -13.47
N ALA A 38 11.19 3.59 -14.25
CA ALA A 38 9.90 2.95 -14.10
C ALA A 38 9.75 2.28 -12.73
N LEU A 39 10.78 1.55 -12.28
CA LEU A 39 10.75 0.87 -10.97
C LEU A 39 10.63 1.87 -9.82
N LEU A 40 11.38 2.98 -9.84
CA LEU A 40 11.32 4.03 -8.82
C LEU A 40 9.96 4.73 -8.80
N VAL A 41 9.40 5.05 -9.97
CA VAL A 41 8.07 5.68 -10.07
C VAL A 41 6.99 4.76 -9.54
N VAL A 42 6.95 3.49 -9.98
CA VAL A 42 5.92 2.55 -9.55
C VAL A 42 6.01 2.25 -8.05
N LEU A 43 7.22 2.03 -7.51
CA LEU A 43 7.38 1.82 -6.06
C LEU A 43 6.94 3.06 -5.26
N SER A 44 7.21 4.28 -5.76
CA SER A 44 6.77 5.51 -5.10
C SER A 44 5.25 5.68 -5.13
N VAL A 45 4.59 5.31 -6.21
CA VAL A 45 3.12 5.26 -6.32
C VAL A 45 2.53 4.26 -5.33
N MET A 46 3.07 3.03 -5.31
CA MET A 46 2.59 1.99 -4.39
C MET A 46 2.76 2.40 -2.93
N ASN A 47 3.88 3.02 -2.57
CA ASN A 47 4.08 3.57 -1.24
C ASN A 47 3.07 4.69 -0.92
N GLY A 48 2.84 5.59 -1.88
CA GLY A 48 1.88 6.68 -1.71
C GLY A 48 0.46 6.19 -1.49
N LEU A 49 0.00 5.22 -2.27
CA LEU A 49 -1.32 4.61 -2.10
C LEU A 49 -1.43 3.85 -0.77
N GLU A 50 -0.38 3.09 -0.40
CA GLU A 50 -0.33 2.40 0.90
C GLU A 50 -0.45 3.37 2.07
N ASP A 51 0.33 4.45 2.05
CA ASP A 51 0.35 5.45 3.10
C ASP A 51 -1.00 6.20 3.18
N GLU A 52 -1.62 6.53 2.05
CA GLU A 52 -2.92 7.20 1.99
C GLU A 52 -4.04 6.33 2.56
N ILE A 53 -4.13 5.05 2.12
CA ILE A 53 -5.13 4.11 2.64
C ILE A 53 -4.92 3.90 4.14
N ARG A 54 -3.66 3.75 4.58
CA ARG A 54 -3.31 3.59 5.99
C ARG A 54 -3.75 4.79 6.81
N GLN A 55 -3.47 6.01 6.37
CA GLN A 55 -3.87 7.24 7.04
C GLN A 55 -5.41 7.37 7.14
N ARG A 56 -6.12 7.02 6.07
CA ARG A 56 -7.59 7.02 6.08
C ARG A 56 -8.15 6.03 7.10
N ILE A 57 -7.64 4.80 7.13
CA ILE A 57 -8.06 3.80 8.11
C ILE A 57 -7.80 4.30 9.54
N ILE A 58 -6.58 4.78 9.82
CA ILE A 58 -6.20 5.28 11.15
C ILE A 58 -7.07 6.46 11.58
N ASN A 59 -7.37 7.37 10.66
CA ASN A 59 -8.17 8.54 10.98
C ASN A 59 -9.66 8.20 11.15
N THR A 60 -10.20 7.33 10.29
CA THR A 60 -11.64 7.02 10.27
C THR A 60 -12.06 6.06 11.37
N THR A 61 -11.22 5.05 11.68
CA THR A 61 -11.59 3.99 12.62
C THR A 61 -10.86 4.12 13.95
N ALA A 62 -11.40 3.47 14.97
CA ALA A 62 -10.70 3.34 16.24
C ALA A 62 -9.45 2.48 16.11
N HIS A 63 -8.43 2.75 16.92
CA HIS A 63 -7.14 2.07 16.82
C HIS A 63 -7.15 0.67 17.42
N ILE A 64 -7.99 0.42 18.44
CA ILE A 64 -8.15 -0.89 19.08
C ILE A 64 -9.65 -1.15 19.27
N THR A 65 -10.07 -2.34 18.92
CA THR A 65 -11.43 -2.83 19.21
C THR A 65 -11.33 -3.91 20.30
N ILE A 66 -12.16 -3.81 21.31
CA ILE A 66 -12.18 -4.69 22.47
C ILE A 66 -13.49 -5.47 22.45
N TYR A 67 -13.41 -6.77 22.41
CA TYR A 67 -14.54 -7.69 22.44
C TYR A 67 -14.51 -8.55 23.69
N SER A 68 -15.56 -9.35 23.86
CA SER A 68 -15.64 -10.38 24.89
C SER A 68 -15.88 -11.75 24.28
N TYR A 69 -15.25 -12.77 24.81
CA TYR A 69 -15.55 -14.17 24.47
C TYR A 69 -16.98 -14.59 24.88
N ARG A 70 -17.66 -13.80 25.71
CA ARG A 70 -19.07 -14.05 26.06
C ARG A 70 -19.96 -13.75 24.87
N VAL A 71 -20.64 -14.78 24.39
CA VAL A 71 -21.55 -14.72 23.24
C VAL A 71 -22.72 -13.74 23.43
N GLU A 72 -23.11 -13.52 24.70
CA GLU A 72 -24.23 -12.65 25.07
C GLU A 72 -23.91 -11.15 25.04
N GLY A 73 -22.64 -10.79 24.84
CA GLY A 73 -22.17 -9.41 24.94
C GLY A 73 -21.67 -9.03 26.32
N ILE A 74 -21.34 -7.76 26.50
CA ILE A 74 -20.74 -7.19 27.70
C ILE A 74 -21.82 -6.52 28.54
N ASP A 75 -21.99 -6.99 29.75
CA ASP A 75 -22.84 -6.38 30.79
C ASP A 75 -22.07 -5.30 31.59
N ARG A 76 -22.78 -4.48 32.37
CA ARG A 76 -22.18 -3.40 33.19
C ARG A 76 -21.11 -2.59 32.45
N TRP A 77 -21.35 -2.34 31.18
CA TRP A 77 -20.39 -1.74 30.29
C TRP A 77 -19.93 -0.35 30.71
N LYS A 78 -20.74 0.42 31.45
CA LYS A 78 -20.37 1.77 31.93
C LYS A 78 -19.19 1.74 32.91
N GLU A 79 -19.13 0.72 33.78
CA GLU A 79 -18.02 0.53 34.73
C GLU A 79 -16.74 0.13 33.95
N ARG A 80 -16.88 -0.81 33.00
CA ARG A 80 -15.77 -1.27 32.15
C ARG A 80 -15.22 -0.17 31.25
N LEU A 81 -16.09 0.69 30.74
CA LEU A 81 -15.69 1.84 29.94
C LEU A 81 -14.75 2.77 30.72
N ARG A 82 -15.05 3.06 32.00
CA ARG A 82 -14.18 3.88 32.86
C ARG A 82 -12.80 3.24 33.00
N VAL A 83 -12.73 1.94 33.27
CA VAL A 83 -11.44 1.22 33.39
C VAL A 83 -10.60 1.32 32.12
N ILE A 84 -11.25 1.26 30.94
CA ILE A 84 -10.56 1.40 29.64
C ILE A 84 -10.09 2.86 29.44
N GLN A 85 -10.92 3.84 29.79
CA GLN A 85 -10.59 5.26 29.64
C GLN A 85 -9.47 5.72 30.59
N ASP A 86 -9.34 5.08 31.74
CA ASP A 86 -8.29 5.38 32.72
C ASP A 86 -6.93 4.74 32.36
N TYR A 87 -6.88 3.90 31.29
CA TYR A 87 -5.64 3.27 30.87
C TYR A 87 -4.68 4.31 30.23
N PRO A 88 -3.39 4.37 30.63
CA PRO A 88 -2.48 5.50 30.34
C PRO A 88 -2.27 5.80 28.84
N ASP A 89 -2.35 4.79 27.99
CA ASP A 89 -2.13 4.93 26.54
C ASP A 89 -3.41 5.19 25.75
N VAL A 90 -4.59 5.15 26.41
CA VAL A 90 -5.91 5.43 25.80
C VAL A 90 -6.24 6.91 25.91
N ILE A 91 -6.62 7.52 24.78
CA ILE A 91 -7.10 8.92 24.72
C ILE A 91 -8.60 8.98 24.92
N ALA A 92 -9.32 8.08 24.25
CA ALA A 92 -10.77 8.00 24.30
C ALA A 92 -11.23 6.57 24.07
N ALA A 93 -12.38 6.21 24.63
CA ALA A 93 -13.04 4.95 24.35
C ALA A 93 -14.55 5.14 24.27
N SER A 94 -15.19 4.35 23.39
CA SER A 94 -16.64 4.37 23.13
C SER A 94 -17.19 2.94 23.10
N PRO A 95 -18.35 2.69 23.72
CA PRO A 95 -19.06 1.42 23.58
C PRO A 95 -19.78 1.36 22.24
N PHE A 96 -19.95 0.17 21.69
CA PHE A 96 -20.76 -0.03 20.51
C PHE A 96 -21.58 -1.32 20.58
N VAL A 97 -22.70 -1.33 19.87
CA VAL A 97 -23.42 -2.53 19.47
C VAL A 97 -23.27 -2.71 17.96
N TYR A 98 -23.15 -3.96 17.52
CA TYR A 98 -22.86 -4.28 16.11
C TYR A 98 -23.68 -5.48 15.67
N ALA A 99 -24.29 -5.36 14.49
CA ALA A 99 -24.96 -6.47 13.82
C ALA A 99 -24.88 -6.33 12.31
N LYS A 100 -24.95 -7.46 11.62
CA LYS A 100 -25.21 -7.53 10.18
C LYS A 100 -26.72 -7.60 9.97
N GLY A 101 -27.20 -6.84 8.99
CA GLY A 101 -28.62 -6.80 8.66
C GLY A 101 -28.85 -6.42 7.21
N ALA A 102 -30.07 -6.08 6.90
CA ALA A 102 -30.45 -5.46 5.62
C ALA A 102 -31.11 -4.12 5.90
N ILE A 103 -30.97 -3.20 4.96
CA ILE A 103 -31.63 -1.91 4.94
C ILE A 103 -32.49 -1.81 3.71
N SER A 104 -33.72 -1.31 3.86
CA SER A 104 -34.61 -1.01 2.73
C SER A 104 -34.86 0.48 2.70
N GLY A 105 -34.56 1.08 1.57
CA GLY A 105 -34.83 2.48 1.25
C GLY A 105 -35.95 2.64 0.22
N PRO A 106 -36.10 3.85 -0.32
CA PRO A 106 -37.14 4.16 -1.31
C PRO A 106 -37.02 3.40 -2.64
N LYS A 107 -35.77 3.11 -3.09
CA LYS A 107 -35.55 2.46 -4.40
C LYS A 107 -35.23 0.98 -4.30
N SER A 108 -34.42 0.60 -3.32
CA SER A 108 -33.92 -0.77 -3.21
C SER A 108 -33.62 -1.16 -1.78
N ALA A 109 -33.21 -2.41 -1.58
CA ALA A 109 -32.70 -2.93 -0.31
C ALA A 109 -31.29 -3.47 -0.52
N ASP A 110 -30.44 -3.35 0.53
CA ASP A 110 -29.07 -3.84 0.50
C ASP A 110 -28.66 -4.42 1.87
N GLY A 111 -27.52 -5.12 1.88
CA GLY A 111 -26.87 -5.61 3.09
C GLY A 111 -26.18 -4.47 3.84
N VAL A 112 -26.30 -4.42 5.16
CA VAL A 112 -25.74 -3.33 5.96
C VAL A 112 -25.09 -3.81 7.24
N LEU A 113 -23.99 -3.14 7.62
CA LEU A 113 -23.34 -3.26 8.90
C LEU A 113 -23.83 -2.15 9.82
N ILE A 114 -24.65 -2.53 10.79
CA ILE A 114 -25.33 -1.60 11.69
C ILE A 114 -24.47 -1.41 12.93
N ARG A 115 -24.12 -0.15 13.20
CA ARG A 115 -23.34 0.26 14.37
C ARG A 115 -24.14 1.19 15.26
N GLY A 116 -24.50 0.71 16.45
CA GLY A 116 -25.13 1.55 17.48
C GLY A 116 -24.09 2.14 18.41
N VAL A 117 -24.07 3.47 18.55
CA VAL A 117 -23.02 4.20 19.27
C VAL A 117 -23.61 5.26 20.22
N VAL A 118 -22.77 5.75 21.12
CA VAL A 118 -23.03 6.95 21.92
C VAL A 118 -22.40 8.14 21.21
N PRO A 119 -23.17 9.09 20.63
CA PRO A 119 -22.65 10.13 19.74
C PRO A 119 -21.51 10.96 20.35
N GLU A 120 -21.60 11.33 21.62
CA GLU A 120 -20.61 12.16 22.30
C GLU A 120 -19.25 11.44 22.47
N LEU A 121 -19.30 10.13 22.68
CA LEU A 121 -18.09 9.29 22.81
C LEU A 121 -17.53 8.92 21.44
N GLU A 122 -18.40 8.70 20.47
CA GLU A 122 -17.99 8.39 19.09
C GLU A 122 -17.18 9.55 18.49
N ARG A 123 -17.62 10.81 18.67
CA ARG A 123 -16.86 12.01 18.22
C ARG A 123 -15.44 12.09 18.76
N LYS A 124 -15.16 11.50 19.93
CA LYS A 124 -13.82 11.48 20.54
C LYS A 124 -12.97 10.30 20.03
N THR A 125 -13.61 9.25 19.54
CA THR A 125 -12.95 7.97 19.24
C THR A 125 -12.70 7.76 17.75
N THR A 126 -13.61 8.27 16.89
CA THR A 126 -13.51 8.20 15.42
C THR A 126 -13.76 9.57 14.81
N THR A 127 -13.42 9.73 13.52
CA THR A 127 -13.68 10.98 12.78
C THR A 127 -14.96 10.93 11.94
N VAL A 128 -15.69 9.83 11.92
CA VAL A 128 -16.94 9.69 11.15
C VAL A 128 -17.93 10.81 11.44
N PRO A 129 -18.15 11.23 12.71
CA PRO A 129 -19.06 12.35 13.00
C PRO A 129 -18.63 13.70 12.41
N GLU A 130 -17.34 13.87 12.05
CA GLU A 130 -16.80 15.08 11.43
C GLU A 130 -16.87 15.04 9.90
N GLN A 131 -17.12 13.86 9.32
CA GLN A 131 -17.10 13.59 7.88
C GLN A 131 -18.51 13.55 7.28
N ILE A 132 -19.43 14.36 7.80
CA ILE A 132 -20.80 14.47 7.30
C ILE A 132 -20.82 15.36 6.04
N LYS A 133 -21.38 14.84 4.95
CA LYS A 133 -21.55 15.54 3.67
C LYS A 133 -22.93 16.21 3.53
N ALA A 134 -23.95 15.58 4.10
CA ALA A 134 -25.31 16.12 4.08
C ALA A 134 -26.00 15.82 5.41
N GLY A 135 -26.78 16.76 5.95
CA GLY A 135 -27.44 16.65 7.23
C GLY A 135 -26.47 16.77 8.41
N GLU A 136 -26.74 16.04 9.49
CA GLU A 136 -25.97 16.08 10.73
C GLU A 136 -25.78 14.68 11.34
N PHE A 137 -24.67 14.49 12.08
CA PHE A 137 -24.48 13.28 12.89
C PHE A 137 -25.33 13.39 14.17
N PHE A 138 -26.62 13.23 13.98
CA PHE A 138 -27.61 13.30 15.04
C PHE A 138 -28.34 11.96 15.18
N LEU A 139 -28.21 11.33 16.35
CA LEU A 139 -28.82 10.05 16.71
C LEU A 139 -29.78 10.14 17.90
N GLY A 140 -30.22 11.38 18.20
CA GLY A 140 -31.14 11.64 19.30
C GLY A 140 -32.58 11.20 19.00
N ASP A 141 -33.39 11.04 20.05
CA ASP A 141 -34.79 10.68 19.97
C ASP A 141 -35.65 11.96 19.83
N THR A 142 -36.23 12.16 18.66
CA THR A 142 -37.18 13.25 18.36
C THR A 142 -38.51 12.69 17.87
N GLY A 143 -38.98 11.60 18.47
CA GLY A 143 -40.22 10.89 18.11
C GLY A 143 -40.04 9.71 17.18
N MET A 144 -39.14 9.78 16.17
CA MET A 144 -38.69 8.63 15.39
C MET A 144 -37.19 8.45 15.51
N PRO A 145 -36.69 7.20 15.61
CA PRO A 145 -35.27 6.91 15.66
C PRO A 145 -34.52 7.47 14.45
N ARG A 146 -33.30 7.91 14.65
CA ARG A 146 -32.47 8.54 13.63
C ARG A 146 -31.35 7.60 13.18
N ILE A 147 -30.97 7.71 11.91
CA ILE A 147 -29.89 6.93 11.29
C ILE A 147 -28.99 7.83 10.46
N VAL A 148 -27.69 7.54 10.49
CA VAL A 148 -26.70 8.16 9.61
C VAL A 148 -26.16 7.07 8.67
N LEU A 149 -26.18 7.35 7.37
CA LEU A 149 -25.82 6.40 6.31
C LEU A 149 -24.49 6.77 5.67
N GLY A 150 -23.73 5.77 5.24
CA GLY A 150 -22.64 6.00 4.31
C GLY A 150 -23.15 6.48 2.95
N ARG A 151 -22.37 7.29 2.26
CA ARG A 151 -22.77 7.95 0.99
C ARG A 151 -23.19 6.93 -0.06
N PHE A 152 -22.35 5.93 -0.34
CA PHE A 152 -22.65 4.94 -1.37
C PHE A 152 -23.84 4.05 -1.00
N LEU A 153 -23.99 3.74 0.29
CA LEU A 153 -25.17 3.02 0.78
C LEU A 153 -26.46 3.83 0.53
N ALA A 154 -26.44 5.12 0.86
CA ALA A 154 -27.56 6.02 0.65
C ALA A 154 -27.92 6.14 -0.84
N GLU A 155 -26.93 6.27 -1.73
CA GLU A 155 -27.12 6.30 -3.18
C GLU A 155 -27.72 4.98 -3.71
N GLN A 156 -27.21 3.83 -3.24
CA GLN A 156 -27.70 2.50 -3.65
C GLN A 156 -29.17 2.28 -3.29
N ILE A 157 -29.56 2.62 -2.05
CA ILE A 157 -30.95 2.45 -1.61
C ILE A 157 -31.85 3.63 -2.01
N GLY A 158 -31.27 4.69 -2.59
CA GLY A 158 -31.97 5.90 -3.03
C GLY A 158 -32.56 6.72 -1.90
N ALA A 159 -31.88 6.79 -0.75
CA ALA A 159 -32.33 7.52 0.43
C ALA A 159 -31.55 8.83 0.62
N GLY A 160 -32.23 9.93 0.81
CA GLY A 160 -31.71 11.23 1.17
C GLY A 160 -31.95 11.58 2.64
N VAL A 161 -31.39 12.72 3.08
CA VAL A 161 -31.67 13.26 4.43
C VAL A 161 -33.17 13.59 4.55
N GLY A 162 -33.80 13.11 5.64
CA GLY A 162 -35.23 13.23 5.89
C GLY A 162 -36.06 12.03 5.44
N ASP A 163 -35.54 11.16 4.57
CA ASP A 163 -36.26 9.96 4.14
C ASP A 163 -36.34 8.92 5.25
N THR A 164 -37.34 8.03 5.13
CA THR A 164 -37.52 6.93 6.06
C THR A 164 -36.96 5.64 5.46
N VAL A 165 -36.11 4.96 6.20
CA VAL A 165 -35.54 3.65 5.86
C VAL A 165 -35.89 2.61 6.93
N THR A 166 -35.89 1.33 6.54
CA THR A 166 -36.19 0.22 7.45
C THR A 166 -35.00 -0.69 7.58
N LEU A 167 -34.53 -0.90 8.81
CA LEU A 167 -33.50 -1.90 9.12
C LEU A 167 -34.14 -3.23 9.48
N PHE A 168 -33.56 -4.30 8.98
CA PHE A 168 -33.94 -5.69 9.25
C PHE A 168 -32.74 -6.43 9.85
N VAL A 169 -32.95 -7.11 10.97
CA VAL A 169 -31.94 -7.91 11.65
C VAL A 169 -32.54 -9.25 12.08
N LEU A 170 -31.78 -10.32 11.94
CA LEU A 170 -32.13 -11.61 12.50
C LEU A 170 -31.68 -11.64 13.96
N ARG A 171 -32.60 -11.60 14.89
CA ARG A 171 -32.28 -11.81 16.31
C ARG A 171 -31.80 -13.25 16.52
N ARG A 172 -30.78 -13.44 17.34
CA ARG A 172 -30.38 -14.78 17.76
C ARG A 172 -31.53 -15.51 18.38
N SER A 173 -31.80 -16.73 17.90
CA SER A 173 -32.75 -17.63 18.52
C SER A 173 -32.29 -18.01 19.93
N LYS A 174 -33.19 -18.01 20.88
CA LYS A 174 -32.96 -18.61 22.21
C LYS A 174 -32.97 -20.13 22.18
N ILE A 175 -33.46 -20.73 21.09
CA ILE A 175 -33.55 -22.17 20.87
C ILE A 175 -32.29 -22.62 20.12
N PRO A 176 -31.55 -23.63 20.58
CA PRO A 176 -30.45 -24.24 19.83
C PRO A 176 -30.94 -24.67 18.44
N PHE A 177 -30.21 -24.28 17.40
CA PHE A 177 -30.57 -24.53 15.98
C PHE A 177 -31.83 -23.82 15.44
N GLY A 178 -32.44 -22.90 16.21
CA GLY A 178 -33.58 -22.11 15.74
C GLY A 178 -33.12 -20.92 14.88
N VAL A 179 -33.83 -20.65 13.77
CA VAL A 179 -33.66 -19.40 13.02
C VAL A 179 -34.20 -18.26 13.89
N GLY A 180 -33.38 -17.21 14.09
CA GLY A 180 -33.81 -16.06 14.86
C GLY A 180 -35.00 -15.35 14.22
N ALA A 181 -35.89 -14.81 15.01
CA ALA A 181 -37.02 -14.04 14.50
C ALA A 181 -36.52 -12.76 13.82
N PRO A 182 -36.94 -12.46 12.59
CA PRO A 182 -36.64 -11.19 11.97
C PRO A 182 -37.26 -10.02 12.77
N THR A 183 -36.49 -9.03 13.04
CA THR A 183 -36.94 -7.80 13.69
C THR A 183 -36.65 -6.65 12.76
N SER A 184 -37.60 -5.73 12.62
CA SER A 184 -37.43 -4.51 11.83
C SER A 184 -37.72 -3.28 12.66
N MET A 185 -37.07 -2.18 12.28
CA MET A 185 -37.29 -0.87 12.88
C MET A 185 -37.13 0.20 11.81
N ARG A 186 -38.02 1.20 11.84
CA ARG A 186 -37.95 2.36 10.93
C ARG A 186 -37.12 3.47 11.52
N PHE A 187 -36.36 4.13 10.67
CA PHE A 187 -35.46 5.23 11.01
C PHE A 187 -35.63 6.37 10.02
N VAL A 188 -35.44 7.60 10.48
CA VAL A 188 -35.33 8.77 9.62
C VAL A 188 -33.86 9.09 9.41
N VAL A 189 -33.43 9.27 8.15
CA VAL A 189 -32.06 9.63 7.81
C VAL A 189 -31.77 11.05 8.31
N SER A 190 -30.84 11.19 9.26
CA SER A 190 -30.41 12.47 9.82
C SER A 190 -29.16 13.01 9.16
N GLY A 191 -28.34 12.16 8.55
CA GLY A 191 -27.12 12.57 7.86
C GLY A 191 -26.55 11.50 6.99
N ILE A 192 -25.66 11.94 6.11
CA ILE A 192 -24.91 11.08 5.17
C ILE A 192 -23.43 11.40 5.35
N PHE A 193 -22.61 10.38 5.69
CA PHE A 193 -21.16 10.53 5.85
C PHE A 193 -20.39 10.01 4.64
N GLU A 194 -19.18 10.53 4.44
CA GLU A 194 -18.23 10.07 3.43
C GLU A 194 -16.82 10.07 4.01
N THR A 195 -16.29 8.86 4.28
CA THR A 195 -14.96 8.67 4.86
C THR A 195 -13.86 8.58 3.81
N GLY A 196 -14.24 8.34 2.56
CA GLY A 196 -13.34 8.04 1.47
C GLY A 196 -12.83 6.60 1.45
N LEU A 197 -13.39 5.73 2.29
CA LEU A 197 -13.20 4.28 2.22
C LEU A 197 -14.47 3.68 1.62
N TYR A 198 -14.42 3.28 0.34
CA TYR A 198 -15.59 2.80 -0.38
C TYR A 198 -16.37 1.72 0.37
N ASP A 199 -15.67 0.67 0.84
CA ASP A 199 -16.30 -0.43 1.57
C ASP A 199 -17.02 0.05 2.84
N TYR A 200 -16.46 1.08 3.50
CA TYR A 200 -17.04 1.64 4.71
C TYR A 200 -18.28 2.49 4.37
N ASP A 201 -18.16 3.35 3.36
CA ASP A 201 -19.24 4.23 2.93
C ASP A 201 -20.39 3.50 2.21
N ALA A 202 -20.11 2.29 1.68
CA ALA A 202 -21.11 1.45 1.01
C ALA A 202 -21.83 0.47 1.95
N THR A 203 -21.28 0.20 3.15
CA THR A 203 -21.82 -0.88 3.99
C THR A 203 -22.24 -0.44 5.38
N PHE A 204 -21.71 0.65 5.92
CA PHE A 204 -21.99 1.03 7.31
C PHE A 204 -23.14 2.02 7.45
N CYS A 205 -23.90 1.84 8.54
CA CYS A 205 -24.81 2.84 9.06
C CYS A 205 -24.66 2.97 10.58
N TYR A 206 -24.98 4.17 11.09
CA TYR A 206 -24.92 4.49 12.51
C TYR A 206 -26.30 4.79 13.05
N ILE A 207 -26.61 4.21 14.23
CA ILE A 207 -27.82 4.44 15.00
C ILE A 207 -27.43 4.72 16.46
N SER A 208 -28.38 5.15 17.30
CA SER A 208 -28.11 5.26 18.73
C SER A 208 -27.85 3.88 19.35
N ILE A 209 -27.03 3.83 20.40
CA ILE A 209 -26.75 2.58 21.10
C ILE A 209 -28.03 1.96 21.68
N SER A 210 -28.97 2.78 22.16
CA SER A 210 -30.26 2.33 22.69
C SER A 210 -31.14 1.70 21.62
N ASP A 211 -31.19 2.27 20.42
CA ASP A 211 -31.93 1.71 19.29
C ASP A 211 -31.31 0.40 18.80
N GLY A 212 -29.96 0.36 18.75
CA GLY A 212 -29.24 -0.87 18.44
C GLY A 212 -29.53 -1.98 19.47
N GLN A 213 -29.50 -1.67 20.75
CA GLN A 213 -29.83 -2.62 21.82
C GLN A 213 -31.27 -3.15 21.69
N ARG A 214 -32.24 -2.27 21.37
CA ARG A 214 -33.64 -2.66 21.10
C ARG A 214 -33.77 -3.53 19.87
N LEU A 215 -33.17 -3.12 18.75
CA LEU A 215 -33.24 -3.82 17.47
C LEU A 215 -32.62 -5.22 17.56
N PHE A 216 -31.45 -5.35 18.20
CA PHE A 216 -30.73 -6.63 18.31
C PHE A 216 -31.20 -7.50 19.48
N GLY A 217 -32.05 -6.96 20.37
CA GLY A 217 -32.55 -7.70 21.54
C GLY A 217 -31.48 -7.95 22.61
N MET A 218 -30.50 -7.04 22.74
CA MET A 218 -29.37 -7.19 23.66
C MET A 218 -29.64 -6.71 25.08
N GLY A 219 -30.81 -6.09 25.34
CA GLY A 219 -31.10 -5.45 26.63
C GLY A 219 -30.14 -4.31 26.89
N ASN A 220 -29.48 -4.28 28.04
CA ASN A 220 -28.50 -3.27 28.39
C ASN A 220 -27.04 -3.70 28.13
N ARG A 221 -26.83 -4.68 27.24
CA ARG A 221 -25.50 -5.20 26.86
C ARG A 221 -24.99 -4.54 25.61
N ILE A 222 -23.67 -4.63 25.40
CA ILE A 222 -23.00 -4.10 24.22
C ILE A 222 -22.16 -5.18 23.55
N SER A 223 -21.80 -4.98 22.27
CA SER A 223 -20.94 -5.92 21.52
C SER A 223 -19.47 -5.75 21.89
N GLY A 224 -19.03 -4.55 22.17
CA GLY A 224 -17.63 -4.26 22.47
C GLY A 224 -17.36 -2.79 22.74
N PHE A 225 -16.07 -2.49 22.89
CA PHE A 225 -15.57 -1.13 22.97
C PHE A 225 -14.61 -0.86 21.83
N GLN A 226 -14.48 0.37 21.45
CA GLN A 226 -13.44 0.88 20.58
C GLN A 226 -12.64 1.92 21.35
N ALA A 227 -11.31 1.93 21.14
CA ALA A 227 -10.40 2.83 21.82
C ALA A 227 -9.46 3.53 20.84
N LYS A 228 -9.26 4.82 21.06
CA LYS A 228 -8.25 5.64 20.40
C LYS A 228 -7.04 5.73 21.30
N VAL A 229 -5.85 5.42 20.79
CA VAL A 229 -4.59 5.45 21.56
C VAL A 229 -3.68 6.57 21.09
N LYS A 230 -2.74 6.99 21.94
CA LYS A 230 -1.80 8.08 21.69
C LYS A 230 -0.94 7.85 20.46
N ASP A 231 -0.45 6.64 20.28
CA ASP A 231 0.38 6.23 19.13
C ASP A 231 -0.30 5.07 18.41
N CYS A 232 -0.92 5.37 17.27
CA CYS A 232 -1.63 4.38 16.45
C CYS A 232 -0.71 3.29 15.90
N TYR A 233 0.57 3.58 15.68
CA TYR A 233 1.54 2.59 15.21
C TYR A 233 1.93 1.59 16.29
N LYS A 234 1.82 1.98 17.56
CA LYS A 234 2.01 1.07 18.71
C LYS A 234 0.73 0.36 19.14
N ALA A 235 -0.39 0.57 18.42
CA ALA A 235 -1.66 -0.08 18.75
C ALA A 235 -1.55 -1.60 18.97
N PRO A 236 -0.77 -2.38 18.18
CA PRO A 236 -0.64 -3.82 18.44
C PRO A 236 -0.03 -4.15 19.81
N SER A 237 1.00 -3.42 20.22
CA SER A 237 1.63 -3.63 21.52
C SER A 237 0.79 -3.11 22.70
N ILE A 238 0.07 -2.01 22.47
CA ILE A 238 -0.87 -1.45 23.47
C ILE A 238 -2.07 -2.38 23.62
N ALA A 239 -2.60 -2.92 22.51
CA ALA A 239 -3.70 -3.87 22.52
C ALA A 239 -3.40 -5.09 23.40
N LYS A 240 -2.23 -5.71 23.21
CA LYS A 240 -1.79 -6.86 24.01
C LYS A 240 -1.69 -6.52 25.51
N ARG A 241 -1.08 -5.38 25.87
CA ARG A 241 -0.98 -4.94 27.26
C ARG A 241 -2.34 -4.60 27.87
N LEU A 242 -3.23 -4.00 27.08
CA LEU A 242 -4.60 -3.67 27.49
C LEU A 242 -5.43 -4.95 27.72
N GLU A 243 -5.22 -5.98 26.88
CA GLU A 243 -5.85 -7.29 27.04
C GLU A 243 -5.40 -7.97 28.34
N GLU A 244 -4.10 -7.97 28.62
CA GLU A 244 -3.55 -8.47 29.88
C GLU A 244 -4.07 -7.71 31.08
N TYR A 245 -4.23 -6.39 30.98
CA TYR A 245 -4.78 -5.53 32.04
C TYR A 245 -6.26 -5.79 32.31
N LEU A 246 -7.07 -5.95 31.27
CA LEU A 246 -8.51 -6.22 31.38
C LEU A 246 -8.80 -7.65 31.85
N GLY A 247 -7.93 -8.59 31.50
CA GLY A 247 -8.09 -10.01 31.78
C GLY A 247 -9.29 -10.67 31.08
N LEU A 248 -9.52 -11.94 31.37
CA LEU A 248 -10.67 -12.65 30.85
C LEU A 248 -11.98 -12.02 31.34
N PRO A 249 -13.03 -11.95 30.52
CA PRO A 249 -13.19 -12.59 29.21
C PRO A 249 -12.90 -11.67 28.00
N PHE A 250 -12.09 -10.64 28.15
CA PHE A 250 -11.85 -9.66 27.09
C PHE A 250 -10.69 -10.10 26.18
N TYR A 251 -10.78 -9.73 24.88
CA TYR A 251 -9.70 -9.79 23.91
C TYR A 251 -9.71 -8.54 23.04
N THR A 252 -8.57 -8.20 22.51
CA THR A 252 -8.37 -6.96 21.77
C THR A 252 -7.90 -7.22 20.34
N ILE A 253 -8.40 -6.44 19.40
CA ILE A 253 -8.03 -6.50 17.99
C ILE A 253 -7.55 -5.10 17.57
N PRO A 254 -6.25 -4.92 17.27
CA PRO A 254 -5.74 -3.66 16.74
C PRO A 254 -6.17 -3.44 15.28
N TRP A 255 -6.21 -2.18 14.83
CA TRP A 255 -6.59 -1.81 13.47
C TRP A 255 -5.78 -2.53 12.38
N THR A 256 -4.51 -2.84 12.65
CA THR A 256 -3.63 -3.59 11.75
C THR A 256 -4.10 -5.01 11.51
N GLU A 257 -4.70 -5.64 12.51
CA GLU A 257 -5.22 -7.02 12.41
C GLU A 257 -6.59 -7.05 11.74
N VAL A 258 -7.45 -6.08 12.03
CA VAL A 258 -8.74 -5.92 11.34
C VAL A 258 -8.53 -5.79 9.82
N ASN A 259 -7.51 -5.06 9.40
CA ASN A 259 -7.20 -4.79 8.00
C ASN A 259 -6.05 -5.65 7.43
N LYS A 260 -5.69 -6.74 8.11
CA LYS A 260 -4.56 -7.60 7.75
C LYS A 260 -4.63 -8.10 6.31
N THR A 261 -5.79 -8.51 5.86
CA THR A 261 -6.00 -9.00 4.50
C THR A 261 -5.68 -7.92 3.47
N LEU A 262 -6.18 -6.71 3.67
CA LEU A 262 -5.90 -5.57 2.78
C LEU A 262 -4.41 -5.28 2.68
N PHE A 263 -3.71 -5.13 3.82
CA PHE A 263 -2.27 -4.88 3.84
C PHE A 263 -1.44 -6.03 3.27
N SER A 264 -1.89 -7.28 3.46
CA SER A 264 -1.23 -8.44 2.86
C SER A 264 -1.35 -8.42 1.34
N TRP A 265 -2.53 -8.09 0.79
CA TRP A 265 -2.74 -7.92 -0.65
C TRP A 265 -1.87 -6.81 -1.24
N MET A 266 -1.81 -5.65 -0.60
CA MET A 266 -0.96 -4.53 -1.03
C MET A 266 0.52 -4.92 -1.03
N MET A 267 0.97 -5.71 -0.06
CA MET A 267 2.34 -6.22 -0.01
C MET A 267 2.63 -7.19 -1.17
N ILE A 268 1.71 -8.12 -1.45
CA ILE A 268 1.83 -9.07 -2.58
C ILE A 268 1.87 -8.29 -3.90
N GLU A 269 0.99 -7.32 -4.09
CA GLU A 269 0.95 -6.47 -5.27
C GLU A 269 2.27 -5.71 -5.47
N LYS A 270 2.80 -5.11 -4.42
CA LYS A 270 4.11 -4.42 -4.44
C LYS A 270 5.24 -5.37 -4.87
N TRP A 271 5.29 -6.59 -4.34
CA TRP A 271 6.28 -7.59 -4.74
C TRP A 271 6.09 -8.06 -6.18
N ALA A 272 4.85 -8.25 -6.62
CA ALA A 272 4.55 -8.62 -8.01
C ALA A 272 5.02 -7.53 -8.98
N MET A 273 4.70 -6.26 -8.70
CA MET A 273 5.15 -5.12 -9.52
C MET A 273 6.67 -5.00 -9.52
N PHE A 274 7.32 -5.15 -8.36
CA PHE A 274 8.78 -5.18 -8.28
C PHE A 274 9.38 -6.27 -9.18
N LEU A 275 8.83 -7.49 -9.14
CA LEU A 275 9.32 -8.62 -9.93
C LEU A 275 9.16 -8.37 -11.44
N VAL A 276 7.98 -7.88 -11.87
CA VAL A 276 7.71 -7.57 -13.28
C VAL A 276 8.67 -6.48 -13.78
N LEU A 277 8.87 -5.43 -13.01
CA LEU A 277 9.74 -4.33 -13.39
C LEU A 277 11.23 -4.72 -13.30
N ALA A 278 11.61 -5.56 -12.33
CA ALA A 278 12.95 -6.13 -12.26
C ALA A 278 13.27 -6.96 -13.50
N LEU A 279 12.28 -7.66 -14.09
CA LEU A 279 12.46 -8.39 -15.34
C LEU A 279 12.85 -7.45 -16.50
N ILE A 280 12.33 -6.23 -16.53
CA ILE A 280 12.75 -5.23 -17.54
C ILE A 280 14.23 -4.90 -17.40
N ILE A 281 14.75 -4.76 -16.16
CA ILE A 281 16.17 -4.54 -15.92
C ILE A 281 17.00 -5.77 -16.34
N VAL A 282 16.48 -6.98 -16.13
CA VAL A 282 17.12 -8.21 -16.59
C VAL A 282 17.21 -8.24 -18.12
N VAL A 283 16.16 -7.85 -18.84
CA VAL A 283 16.20 -7.73 -20.31
C VAL A 283 17.23 -6.69 -20.75
N ALA A 284 17.32 -5.55 -20.06
CA ALA A 284 18.37 -4.57 -20.31
C ALA A 284 19.78 -5.14 -20.05
N ALA A 285 19.93 -6.01 -19.07
CA ALA A 285 21.17 -6.72 -18.77
C ALA A 285 21.61 -7.64 -19.93
N PHE A 286 20.69 -8.33 -20.61
CA PHE A 286 20.99 -9.08 -21.82
C PHE A 286 21.48 -8.19 -22.97
N ASN A 287 20.95 -6.98 -23.10
CA ASN A 287 21.45 -6.00 -24.07
C ASN A 287 22.91 -5.59 -23.76
N ILE A 288 23.29 -5.49 -22.47
CA ILE A 288 24.69 -5.26 -22.08
C ILE A 288 25.57 -6.42 -22.53
N ILE A 289 25.15 -7.67 -22.30
CA ILE A 289 25.91 -8.87 -22.74
C ILE A 289 26.14 -8.81 -24.24
N SER A 290 25.11 -8.55 -25.05
CA SER A 290 25.19 -8.49 -26.49
C SER A 290 26.11 -7.36 -26.97
N THR A 291 25.99 -6.17 -26.37
CA THR A 291 26.81 -5.00 -26.69
C THR A 291 28.28 -5.25 -26.36
N LEU A 292 28.59 -5.78 -25.18
CA LEU A 292 29.96 -6.05 -24.76
C LEU A 292 30.56 -7.20 -25.57
N MET A 293 29.78 -8.20 -25.95
CA MET A 293 30.25 -9.28 -26.89
C MET A 293 30.62 -8.70 -28.23
N MET A 294 29.83 -7.77 -28.78
CA MET A 294 30.15 -7.11 -30.04
C MET A 294 31.43 -6.29 -29.94
N ILE A 295 31.61 -5.54 -28.84
CA ILE A 295 32.84 -4.78 -28.56
C ILE A 295 34.04 -5.73 -28.44
N VAL A 296 33.91 -6.86 -27.75
CA VAL A 296 34.97 -7.88 -27.65
C VAL A 296 35.39 -8.40 -29.04
N MET A 297 34.42 -8.68 -29.89
CA MET A 297 34.69 -9.20 -31.26
C MET A 297 35.40 -8.14 -32.11
N GLU A 298 34.97 -6.88 -32.05
CA GLU A 298 35.63 -5.77 -32.79
C GLU A 298 37.04 -5.47 -32.27
N LYS A 299 37.26 -5.62 -30.94
CA LYS A 299 38.54 -5.35 -30.30
C LYS A 299 39.43 -6.58 -30.14
N THR A 300 39.13 -7.66 -30.85
CA THR A 300 39.87 -8.91 -30.74
C THR A 300 41.39 -8.72 -31.06
N ALA A 301 41.72 -7.96 -32.10
CA ALA A 301 43.12 -7.66 -32.44
C ALA A 301 43.82 -6.83 -31.34
N ASP A 302 43.14 -5.78 -30.83
CA ASP A 302 43.67 -4.97 -29.76
C ASP A 302 43.93 -5.80 -28.48
N ILE A 303 43.02 -6.73 -28.15
CA ILE A 303 43.15 -7.66 -27.01
C ILE A 303 44.35 -8.60 -27.23
N GLY A 304 44.52 -9.09 -28.46
CA GLY A 304 45.67 -9.92 -28.85
C GLY A 304 47.01 -9.21 -28.64
N VAL A 305 47.14 -7.95 -29.09
CA VAL A 305 48.29 -7.10 -28.87
C VAL A 305 48.56 -6.88 -27.41
N LEU A 306 47.54 -6.51 -26.61
CA LEU A 306 47.67 -6.35 -25.18
C LEU A 306 48.20 -7.60 -24.47
N LYS A 307 47.73 -8.76 -24.83
CA LYS A 307 48.21 -10.05 -24.29
C LYS A 307 49.63 -10.37 -24.74
N ALA A 308 49.98 -10.05 -25.98
CA ALA A 308 51.36 -10.25 -26.51
C ALA A 308 52.39 -9.35 -25.79
N ILE A 309 52.02 -8.15 -25.36
CA ILE A 309 52.83 -7.24 -24.55
C ILE A 309 52.88 -7.65 -23.08
N GLY A 310 52.13 -8.68 -22.66
CA GLY A 310 52.16 -9.24 -21.29
C GLY A 310 50.95 -8.89 -20.37
N ALA A 311 49.90 -8.38 -20.93
CA ALA A 311 48.66 -8.18 -20.12
C ALA A 311 48.09 -9.49 -19.61
N LYS A 312 47.85 -9.59 -18.31
CA LYS A 312 47.29 -10.78 -17.65
C LYS A 312 45.77 -10.92 -18.01
N GLU A 313 45.29 -12.14 -18.03
CA GLU A 313 43.85 -12.42 -18.23
C GLU A 313 42.96 -11.67 -17.28
N THR A 314 43.39 -11.53 -16.01
CA THR A 314 42.67 -10.76 -14.98
C THR A 314 42.55 -9.27 -15.31
N SER A 315 43.55 -8.68 -16.03
CA SER A 315 43.49 -7.28 -16.47
C SER A 315 42.49 -7.10 -17.61
N ILE A 316 42.43 -8.08 -18.54
CA ILE A 316 41.40 -8.06 -19.61
C ILE A 316 39.98 -8.17 -19.00
N VAL A 317 39.77 -9.11 -18.07
CA VAL A 317 38.48 -9.22 -17.35
C VAL A 317 38.11 -7.90 -16.69
N LYS A 318 39.05 -7.26 -15.96
CA LYS A 318 38.79 -5.98 -15.31
C LYS A 318 38.41 -4.87 -16.27
N ILE A 319 39.01 -4.80 -17.47
CA ILE A 319 38.66 -3.78 -18.47
C ILE A 319 37.20 -3.86 -18.84
N PHE A 320 36.69 -5.06 -19.17
CA PHE A 320 35.30 -5.24 -19.55
C PHE A 320 34.31 -5.15 -18.37
N LEU A 321 34.69 -5.58 -17.16
CA LEU A 321 33.90 -5.34 -15.96
C LEU A 321 33.74 -3.86 -15.64
N ILE A 322 34.81 -3.06 -15.83
CA ILE A 322 34.76 -1.61 -15.66
C ILE A 322 33.82 -0.99 -16.70
N GLN A 323 33.80 -1.49 -17.94
CA GLN A 323 32.82 -1.02 -18.95
C GLN A 323 31.39 -1.29 -18.53
N GLY A 324 31.07 -2.51 -18.08
CA GLY A 324 29.75 -2.84 -17.53
C GLY A 324 29.37 -1.99 -16.32
N PHE A 325 30.34 -1.71 -15.43
CA PHE A 325 30.15 -0.81 -14.31
C PHE A 325 29.82 0.61 -14.76
N ILE A 326 30.55 1.16 -15.74
CA ILE A 326 30.30 2.51 -16.27
C ILE A 326 28.91 2.60 -16.90
N VAL A 327 28.52 1.61 -17.73
CA VAL A 327 27.19 1.55 -18.34
C VAL A 327 26.11 1.48 -17.24
N GLY A 328 26.35 0.66 -16.21
CA GLY A 328 25.48 0.56 -15.04
C GLY A 328 25.35 1.91 -14.31
N VAL A 329 26.46 2.58 -14.01
CA VAL A 329 26.45 3.89 -13.34
C VAL A 329 25.69 4.93 -14.17
N LEU A 330 25.97 5.02 -15.46
CA LEU A 330 25.30 5.99 -16.34
C LEU A 330 23.80 5.72 -16.45
N GLY A 331 23.41 4.47 -16.74
CA GLY A 331 22.01 4.09 -16.87
C GLY A 331 21.24 4.27 -15.57
N THR A 332 21.79 3.81 -14.44
CA THR A 332 21.18 3.91 -13.13
C THR A 332 21.06 5.37 -12.65
N SER A 333 22.13 6.17 -12.81
CA SER A 333 22.09 7.58 -12.39
C SER A 333 21.10 8.38 -13.22
N LEU A 334 21.11 8.23 -14.55
CA LEU A 334 20.14 8.89 -15.42
C LEU A 334 18.70 8.40 -15.15
N GLY A 335 18.53 7.10 -14.91
CA GLY A 335 17.24 6.52 -14.54
C GLY A 335 16.71 7.04 -13.20
N ALA A 336 17.57 7.14 -12.19
CA ALA A 336 17.23 7.71 -10.90
C ALA A 336 16.87 9.20 -10.98
N LEU A 337 17.61 9.97 -11.79
CA LEU A 337 17.31 11.37 -12.05
C LEU A 337 15.97 11.54 -12.77
N LEU A 338 15.72 10.75 -13.82
CA LEU A 338 14.46 10.79 -14.56
C LEU A 338 13.28 10.37 -13.69
N GLY A 339 13.39 9.24 -12.95
CA GLY A 339 12.36 8.79 -12.03
C GLY A 339 12.09 9.79 -10.92
N GLY A 340 13.16 10.35 -10.31
CA GLY A 340 13.06 11.41 -9.32
C GLY A 340 12.40 12.69 -9.86
N ALA A 341 12.72 13.07 -11.10
CA ALA A 341 12.09 14.22 -11.76
C ALA A 341 10.60 14.00 -11.99
N ILE A 342 10.18 12.81 -12.45
CA ILE A 342 8.77 12.46 -12.65
C ILE A 342 8.01 12.52 -11.31
N ILE A 343 8.57 11.93 -10.24
CA ILE A 343 7.99 11.94 -8.90
C ILE A 343 7.84 13.37 -8.39
N PHE A 344 8.89 14.19 -8.54
CA PHE A 344 8.89 15.60 -8.12
C PHE A 344 7.82 16.41 -8.87
N VAL A 345 7.76 16.27 -10.20
CA VAL A 345 6.78 16.96 -11.06
C VAL A 345 5.36 16.55 -10.70
N GLN A 346 5.10 15.26 -10.51
CA GLN A 346 3.77 14.76 -10.10
C GLN A 346 3.35 15.33 -8.74
N ASN A 347 4.23 15.29 -7.73
CA ASN A 347 3.92 15.78 -6.39
C ASN A 347 3.73 17.31 -6.34
N LYS A 348 4.40 18.06 -7.24
CA LYS A 348 4.28 19.51 -7.28
C LYS A 348 3.10 20.01 -8.12
N PHE A 349 2.86 19.38 -9.25
CA PHE A 349 1.89 19.87 -10.25
C PHE A 349 0.62 19.01 -10.32
N HIS A 350 0.56 17.85 -9.64
CA HIS A 350 -0.59 16.95 -9.62
C HIS A 350 -1.15 16.64 -11.03
N ILE A 351 -0.25 16.39 -12.01
CA ILE A 351 -0.60 16.22 -13.42
C ILE A 351 -1.58 15.06 -13.62
N ILE A 352 -1.31 13.95 -12.93
CA ILE A 352 -2.20 12.78 -12.96
C ILE A 352 -3.20 12.96 -11.82
N SER A 353 -4.40 13.45 -12.16
CA SER A 353 -5.53 13.51 -11.26
C SER A 353 -6.34 12.23 -11.35
N LEU A 354 -6.81 11.75 -10.21
CA LEU A 354 -7.71 10.61 -10.11
C LEU A 354 -9.14 11.14 -9.92
N PRO A 355 -10.18 10.50 -10.51
CA PRO A 355 -11.56 10.85 -10.23
C PRO A 355 -11.84 10.68 -8.72
N PRO A 356 -12.16 11.75 -7.97
CA PRO A 356 -12.36 11.67 -6.53
C PRO A 356 -13.55 10.78 -6.15
N GLU A 357 -14.46 10.58 -7.09
CA GLU A 357 -15.66 9.74 -6.95
C GLU A 357 -15.33 8.23 -6.82
N ILE A 358 -14.21 7.79 -7.40
CA ILE A 358 -13.82 6.38 -7.42
C ILE A 358 -12.69 6.12 -6.41
N TYR A 359 -11.70 7.01 -6.37
CA TYR A 359 -10.48 6.79 -5.59
C TYR A 359 -10.41 7.60 -4.29
N SER A 360 -11.37 8.53 -4.09
CA SER A 360 -11.40 9.45 -2.94
C SER A 360 -10.12 10.29 -2.75
N VAL A 361 -9.17 10.18 -3.68
CA VAL A 361 -7.90 10.91 -3.72
C VAL A 361 -7.91 11.78 -4.96
N SER A 362 -7.68 13.07 -4.82
CA SER A 362 -7.73 14.03 -5.93
C SER A 362 -6.54 13.92 -6.89
N SER A 363 -5.42 13.36 -6.45
CA SER A 363 -4.20 13.17 -7.26
C SER A 363 -3.49 11.89 -6.88
N LEU A 364 -2.75 11.32 -7.84
CA LEU A 364 -1.94 10.12 -7.61
C LEU A 364 -0.80 10.45 -6.61
N PRO A 365 -0.83 9.91 -5.38
CA PRO A 365 0.20 10.19 -4.38
C PRO A 365 1.47 9.42 -4.72
N MET A 366 2.64 10.09 -4.67
CA MET A 366 3.93 9.45 -4.88
C MET A 366 4.83 9.71 -3.66
N HIS A 367 5.06 8.68 -2.84
CA HIS A 367 5.91 8.77 -1.66
C HIS A 367 7.23 8.03 -1.90
N PRO A 368 8.32 8.73 -2.32
CA PRO A 368 9.61 8.10 -2.51
C PRO A 368 10.22 7.72 -1.15
N ARG A 369 10.56 6.45 -0.96
CA ARG A 369 11.30 5.98 0.22
C ARG A 369 12.76 5.80 -0.15
N LEU A 370 13.67 6.37 0.65
CA LEU A 370 15.11 6.29 0.40
C LEU A 370 15.60 4.85 0.25
N LEU A 371 15.03 3.92 1.03
CA LEU A 371 15.38 2.51 0.98
C LEU A 371 15.09 1.90 -0.39
N ASP A 372 13.96 2.24 -1.02
CA ASP A 372 13.61 1.75 -2.35
C ASP A 372 14.61 2.25 -3.40
N PHE A 373 15.03 3.53 -3.31
CA PHE A 373 16.08 4.08 -4.17
C PHE A 373 17.40 3.30 -4.03
N VAL A 374 17.84 3.06 -2.80
CA VAL A 374 19.09 2.32 -2.54
C VAL A 374 19.00 0.89 -3.08
N VAL A 375 17.89 0.18 -2.83
CA VAL A 375 17.70 -1.20 -3.31
C VAL A 375 17.71 -1.25 -4.83
N VAL A 376 16.98 -0.36 -5.51
CA VAL A 376 16.91 -0.32 -6.98
C VAL A 376 18.27 0.00 -7.58
N VAL A 377 18.99 0.98 -7.03
CA VAL A 377 20.35 1.35 -7.49
C VAL A 377 21.31 0.19 -7.32
N LEU A 378 21.36 -0.45 -6.15
CA LEU A 378 22.24 -1.59 -5.90
C LEU A 378 21.90 -2.78 -6.79
N PHE A 379 20.62 -3.11 -6.96
CA PHE A 379 20.16 -4.20 -7.81
C PHE A 379 20.53 -3.96 -9.28
N SER A 380 20.29 -2.76 -9.82
CA SER A 380 20.65 -2.39 -11.19
C SER A 380 22.15 -2.45 -11.42
N MET A 381 22.95 -1.91 -10.49
CA MET A 381 24.40 -1.96 -10.54
C MET A 381 24.93 -3.40 -10.49
N PHE A 382 24.40 -4.21 -9.60
CA PHE A 382 24.75 -5.63 -9.49
C PHE A 382 24.50 -6.38 -10.81
N LEU A 383 23.31 -6.22 -11.40
CA LEU A 383 22.97 -6.84 -12.67
C LEU A 383 23.85 -6.35 -13.81
N SER A 384 24.18 -5.06 -13.86
CA SER A 384 25.05 -4.50 -14.92
C SER A 384 26.45 -5.09 -14.86
N VAL A 385 27.03 -5.22 -13.68
CA VAL A 385 28.36 -5.83 -13.50
C VAL A 385 28.30 -7.33 -13.78
N LEU A 386 27.27 -8.03 -13.32
CA LEU A 386 27.09 -9.46 -13.55
C LEU A 386 26.97 -9.76 -15.05
N SER A 387 26.23 -8.94 -15.78
CA SER A 387 26.08 -9.08 -17.25
C SER A 387 27.39 -8.89 -18.00
N ALA A 388 28.29 -8.06 -17.50
CA ALA A 388 29.60 -7.86 -18.10
C ALA A 388 30.56 -9.05 -17.86
N PHE A 389 30.28 -9.91 -16.89
CA PHE A 389 31.19 -10.99 -16.50
C PHE A 389 31.39 -12.02 -17.62
N TYR A 390 30.33 -12.46 -18.32
CA TYR A 390 30.45 -13.44 -19.39
C TYR A 390 31.28 -12.94 -20.60
N PRO A 391 31.00 -11.75 -21.18
CA PRO A 391 31.85 -11.16 -22.23
C PRO A 391 33.30 -10.96 -21.78
N ALA A 392 33.51 -10.47 -20.56
CA ALA A 392 34.84 -10.27 -20.02
C ALA A 392 35.66 -11.54 -19.90
N TRP A 393 35.05 -12.62 -19.42
CA TRP A 393 35.67 -13.92 -19.33
C TRP A 393 36.02 -14.50 -20.71
N LYS A 394 35.10 -14.36 -21.68
CA LYS A 394 35.35 -14.82 -23.07
C LYS A 394 36.47 -14.02 -23.71
N ALA A 395 36.54 -12.69 -23.52
CA ALA A 395 37.62 -11.83 -23.98
C ALA A 395 39.01 -12.26 -23.44
N ALA A 396 39.06 -12.60 -22.15
CA ALA A 396 40.27 -13.01 -21.46
C ALA A 396 40.81 -14.35 -21.99
N LYS A 397 39.96 -15.24 -22.49
CA LYS A 397 40.36 -16.55 -23.04
C LYS A 397 40.82 -16.52 -24.51
N LEU A 398 40.76 -15.39 -25.22
CA LEU A 398 41.27 -15.26 -26.57
C LEU A 398 42.77 -15.56 -26.62
N LYS A 399 43.20 -16.41 -27.58
CA LYS A 399 44.60 -16.68 -27.78
C LYS A 399 45.23 -15.56 -28.63
N PRO A 400 46.42 -15.03 -28.28
CA PRO A 400 47.06 -13.94 -29.01
C PRO A 400 47.27 -14.21 -30.52
N VAL A 401 47.61 -15.46 -30.85
CA VAL A 401 47.87 -15.86 -32.23
C VAL A 401 46.59 -15.79 -33.08
N ASP A 402 45.48 -16.36 -32.56
CA ASP A 402 44.19 -16.38 -33.26
C ASP A 402 43.60 -14.94 -33.38
N ALA A 403 43.84 -14.11 -32.35
CA ALA A 403 43.35 -12.75 -32.31
C ALA A 403 44.03 -11.79 -33.31
N ILE A 404 45.31 -12.03 -33.64
CA ILE A 404 46.06 -11.20 -34.58
C ILE A 404 45.84 -11.68 -36.03
N HIS A 405 45.56 -12.95 -36.25
CA HIS A 405 45.45 -13.54 -37.61
C HIS A 405 44.06 -13.38 -38.25
N TYR A 406 43.01 -13.23 -37.42
CA TYR A 406 41.61 -13.14 -37.85
C TYR A 406 40.93 -11.80 -37.47
N GLY A 407 41.71 -10.81 -37.00
CA GLY A 407 41.22 -9.48 -36.60
C GLY A 407 41.27 -8.43 -37.70
#